data_2afa90c6bb41708101a2926f8134083c
#
_entry.id   2afa90c6bb41708101a2926f8134083c
#
_cell.length_a   1.000
_cell.length_b   1.000
_cell.length_c   1.000
_cell.angle_alpha   90.00
_cell.angle_beta   90.00
_cell.angle_gamma   90.00
#
_symmetry.space_group_name_H-M   'P 1'
#
loop_
_entity.id
_entity.type
_entity.pdbx_description
1 polymer ?
#
loop_
_entity_poly.entity_id
_entity_poly.type
_entity_poly.pdbx_seq_one_letter_code
_entity_poly.pdbx_strand_id
1 'polypeptide(L)'
;TERVIVSQMHRSPGVFFDHDKGKTHSSGKYLFAARVIPYRGSWLDFEFDAKDLIYVRIDRKRKLPVTTLLYALEGANYLAQRAQKISEGGDVDSLDVRGMDQDEILSYFYQTVPFTRLGGEWARPFDPDAFRGLKLLSPLVDADTGEVVAEADAKLTARMVRKIAEKTRVVQVGRLDILGRFLAYDLVNENTGEIYGEAGEELTEDRLAALEEMGITELPLLSVDGSHGPWIRNTLAADKNSCRDEALIDIYRIMRPGEPPTKETAEAMFHGLFFDQSRYDLSAVGRVKMNMRLDVDAPDTLRVLRK
;
A
#
# COMPACT_ATOMS: atom_id res chain seq x y z
N THR A 1 -27.68 25.98 44.17
CA THR A 1 -26.93 24.78 44.58
C THR A 1 -25.46 24.90 44.09
N GLU A 2 -24.53 24.75 44.98
CA GLU A 2 -23.13 24.72 44.63
C GLU A 2 -22.78 23.41 43.88
N ARG A 3 -22.12 23.51 42.75
CA ARG A 3 -21.77 22.36 41.90
C ARG A 3 -20.35 22.48 41.39
N VAL A 4 -19.69 21.36 41.19
CA VAL A 4 -18.34 21.29 40.61
C VAL A 4 -18.41 20.53 39.29
N ILE A 5 -17.79 21.06 38.26
CA ILE A 5 -17.63 20.38 37.00
C ILE A 5 -16.51 19.33 37.15
N VAL A 6 -16.85 18.06 36.92
CA VAL A 6 -15.91 16.95 36.98
C VAL A 6 -15.44 16.61 35.56
N SER A 7 -14.14 16.54 35.35
CA SER A 7 -13.56 16.15 34.08
C SER A 7 -13.80 14.66 33.82
N GLN A 8 -14.27 14.33 32.62
CA GLN A 8 -14.40 12.94 32.19
C GLN A 8 -13.06 12.44 31.65
N MET A 9 -12.60 11.31 32.17
CA MET A 9 -11.43 10.65 31.63
C MET A 9 -11.69 10.16 30.21
N HIS A 10 -10.74 10.44 29.31
CA HIS A 10 -10.78 9.94 27.95
C HIS A 10 -9.38 9.48 27.54
N ARG A 11 -9.30 8.63 26.51
CA ARG A 11 -8.01 8.25 25.94
C ARG A 11 -7.36 9.45 25.28
N SER A 12 -6.06 9.68 25.55
CA SER A 12 -5.31 10.78 24.92
C SER A 12 -5.38 10.69 23.39
N PRO A 13 -5.56 11.81 22.67
CA PRO A 13 -5.47 11.81 21.21
C PRO A 13 -4.10 11.32 20.72
N GLY A 14 -4.07 10.73 19.55
CA GLY A 14 -2.85 10.24 18.91
C GLY A 14 -3.06 8.96 18.12
N VAL A 15 -1.97 8.28 17.79
CA VAL A 15 -1.96 7.00 17.09
C VAL A 15 -1.49 5.91 18.04
N PHE A 16 -2.22 4.79 18.03
CA PHE A 16 -1.96 3.63 18.87
C PHE A 16 -1.83 2.39 18.01
N PHE A 17 -0.76 1.63 18.23
CA PHE A 17 -0.55 0.33 17.63
C PHE A 17 -0.75 -0.74 18.68
N ASP A 18 -1.45 -1.81 18.31
CA ASP A 18 -1.77 -2.93 19.20
C ASP A 18 -1.82 -4.24 18.40
N HIS A 19 -1.93 -5.35 19.10
CA HIS A 19 -2.16 -6.67 18.53
C HIS A 19 -2.93 -7.56 19.52
N ASP A 20 -3.61 -8.57 19.01
CA ASP A 20 -4.46 -9.49 19.78
C ASP A 20 -3.70 -10.56 20.58
N LYS A 21 -2.36 -10.58 20.51
CA LYS A 21 -1.48 -11.60 21.11
C LYS A 21 -1.76 -13.03 20.64
N GLY A 22 -2.28 -13.17 19.41
CA GLY A 22 -2.61 -14.47 18.82
C GLY A 22 -3.82 -15.16 19.44
N LYS A 23 -4.68 -14.43 20.15
CA LYS A 23 -5.83 -15.02 20.86
C LYS A 23 -7.07 -15.19 19.99
N THR A 24 -7.20 -14.42 18.92
CA THR A 24 -8.42 -14.36 18.12
C THR A 24 -8.52 -15.50 17.10
N HIS A 25 -7.37 -15.98 16.59
CA HIS A 25 -7.35 -17.06 15.60
C HIS A 25 -6.67 -18.31 16.15
N SER A 26 -7.21 -19.49 15.80
CA SER A 26 -6.73 -20.80 16.28
C SER A 26 -5.26 -21.11 15.93
N SER A 27 -4.73 -20.50 14.86
CA SER A 27 -3.32 -20.65 14.44
C SER A 27 -2.33 -19.92 15.35
N GLY A 28 -2.80 -19.12 16.32
CA GLY A 28 -1.93 -18.27 17.14
C GLY A 28 -1.31 -17.08 16.40
N LYS A 29 -1.79 -16.78 15.16
CA LYS A 29 -1.32 -15.66 14.35
C LYS A 29 -1.63 -14.34 15.03
N TYR A 30 -0.64 -13.45 15.10
CA TYR A 30 -0.81 -12.10 15.60
C TYR A 30 -1.58 -11.26 14.61
N LEU A 31 -2.73 -10.72 15.02
CA LEU A 31 -3.51 -9.78 14.24
C LEU A 31 -3.18 -8.36 14.74
N PHE A 32 -2.53 -7.59 13.88
CA PHE A 32 -2.13 -6.23 14.19
C PHE A 32 -3.27 -5.24 13.95
N ALA A 33 -3.29 -4.19 14.74
CA ALA A 33 -4.25 -3.10 14.61
C ALA A 33 -3.57 -1.75 14.86
N ALA A 34 -4.09 -0.72 14.20
CA ALA A 34 -3.70 0.65 14.45
C ALA A 34 -4.97 1.51 14.62
N ARG A 35 -4.92 2.48 15.52
CA ARG A 35 -6.05 3.35 15.81
C ARG A 35 -5.62 4.80 15.88
N VAL A 36 -6.29 5.64 15.12
CA VAL A 36 -6.15 7.08 15.18
C VAL A 36 -7.31 7.65 15.99
N ILE A 37 -6.99 8.30 17.11
CA ILE A 37 -7.96 8.90 18.01
C ILE A 37 -7.75 10.41 18.00
N PRO A 38 -8.72 11.20 17.50
CA PRO A 38 -8.69 12.65 17.61
C PRO A 38 -9.14 13.11 19.00
N TYR A 39 -8.90 14.38 19.32
CA TYR A 39 -9.54 15.03 20.47
C TYR A 39 -11.04 15.19 20.23
N ARG A 40 -11.39 15.60 19.01
CA ARG A 40 -12.79 15.70 18.54
C ARG A 40 -12.87 15.28 17.09
N GLY A 41 -13.79 14.38 16.76
CA GLY A 41 -14.01 13.89 15.41
C GLY A 41 -14.08 12.38 15.30
N SER A 42 -14.06 11.87 14.09
CA SER A 42 -14.22 10.44 13.81
C SER A 42 -12.96 9.65 14.12
N TRP A 43 -13.14 8.48 14.71
CA TRP A 43 -12.07 7.52 14.96
C TRP A 43 -11.79 6.72 13.69
N LEU A 44 -10.53 6.37 13.48
CA LEU A 44 -10.08 5.58 12.34
C LEU A 44 -9.29 4.37 12.87
N ASP A 45 -9.84 3.20 12.67
CA ASP A 45 -9.25 1.93 13.09
C ASP A 45 -8.80 1.13 11.87
N PHE A 46 -7.56 0.64 11.87
CA PHE A 46 -7.02 -0.28 10.88
C PHE A 46 -6.83 -1.65 11.52
N GLU A 47 -7.26 -2.71 10.86
CA GLU A 47 -7.24 -4.07 11.41
C GLU A 47 -6.76 -5.07 10.35
N PHE A 48 -5.80 -5.92 10.70
CA PHE A 48 -5.49 -7.11 9.91
C PHE A 48 -6.46 -8.24 10.26
N ASP A 49 -6.86 -9.01 9.26
CA ASP A 49 -7.59 -10.23 9.49
C ASP A 49 -6.70 -11.48 9.38
N ALA A 50 -7.29 -12.65 9.68
CA ALA A 50 -6.56 -13.92 9.61
C ALA A 50 -6.12 -14.32 8.20
N LYS A 51 -6.74 -13.73 7.15
CA LYS A 51 -6.43 -13.96 5.73
C LYS A 51 -5.40 -12.96 5.18
N ASP A 52 -4.75 -12.19 6.04
CA ASP A 52 -3.80 -11.15 5.65
C ASP A 52 -4.41 -9.99 4.82
N LEU A 53 -5.70 -9.75 4.99
CA LEU A 53 -6.37 -8.59 4.44
C LEU A 53 -6.39 -7.46 5.46
N ILE A 54 -6.27 -6.22 4.97
CA ILE A 54 -6.30 -5.03 5.83
C ILE A 54 -7.66 -4.34 5.67
N TYR A 55 -8.29 -4.11 6.80
CA TYR A 55 -9.58 -3.43 6.87
C TYR A 55 -9.48 -2.11 7.62
N VAL A 56 -10.38 -1.22 7.31
CA VAL A 56 -10.58 0.04 8.01
C VAL A 56 -12.00 0.12 8.59
N ARG A 57 -12.12 0.71 9.78
CA ARG A 57 -13.40 1.09 10.38
C ARG A 57 -13.38 2.57 10.71
N ILE A 58 -14.46 3.24 10.37
CA ILE A 58 -14.70 4.63 10.75
C ILE A 58 -15.77 4.63 11.84
N ASP A 59 -15.49 5.26 12.98
CA ASP A 59 -16.39 5.32 14.14
C ASP A 59 -16.94 3.95 14.58
N ARG A 60 -16.09 2.92 14.50
CA ARG A 60 -16.46 1.52 14.84
C ARG A 60 -17.63 0.97 14.03
N LYS A 61 -17.95 1.58 12.89
CA LYS A 61 -18.95 1.08 11.95
C LYS A 61 -18.49 -0.23 11.28
N ARG A 62 -19.24 -0.71 10.30
CA ARG A 62 -18.87 -1.88 9.50
C ARG A 62 -17.50 -1.70 8.85
N LYS A 63 -16.67 -2.74 8.85
CA LYS A 63 -15.35 -2.71 8.23
C LYS A 63 -15.43 -2.65 6.69
N LEU A 64 -14.51 -1.91 6.12
CA LEU A 64 -14.24 -1.77 4.68
C LEU A 64 -12.82 -2.27 4.40
N PRO A 65 -12.50 -2.75 3.18
CA PRO A 65 -11.11 -2.87 2.75
C PRO A 65 -10.37 -1.53 2.91
N VAL A 66 -9.12 -1.55 3.36
CA VAL A 66 -8.34 -0.31 3.49
C VAL A 66 -8.15 0.38 2.14
N THR A 67 -8.12 -0.39 1.07
CA THR A 67 -8.02 0.11 -0.32
C THR A 67 -9.19 0.97 -0.73
N THR A 68 -10.40 0.70 -0.24
CA THR A 68 -11.54 1.60 -0.40
C THR A 68 -11.26 3.00 0.18
N LEU A 69 -10.62 3.08 1.36
CA LEU A 69 -10.20 4.37 1.92
C LEU A 69 -9.14 5.03 1.06
N LEU A 70 -8.16 4.27 0.54
CA LEU A 70 -7.09 4.80 -0.30
C LEU A 70 -7.64 5.34 -1.64
N TYR A 71 -8.55 4.62 -2.29
CA TYR A 71 -9.25 5.13 -3.49
C TYR A 71 -10.01 6.43 -3.24
N ALA A 72 -10.59 6.62 -2.05
CA ALA A 72 -11.31 7.83 -1.69
C ALA A 72 -10.40 9.05 -1.49
N LEU A 73 -9.10 8.84 -1.22
CA LEU A 73 -8.11 9.91 -1.10
C LEU A 73 -7.78 10.48 -2.48
N GLU A 74 -7.34 11.73 -2.50
CA GLU A 74 -6.81 12.35 -3.73
C GLU A 74 -5.50 11.68 -4.14
N GLY A 75 -5.40 11.26 -5.40
CA GLY A 75 -4.20 10.60 -5.93
C GLY A 75 -3.00 11.56 -6.05
N ALA A 76 -1.80 11.01 -5.96
CA ALA A 76 -0.57 11.79 -6.08
C ALA A 76 -0.44 12.46 -7.46
N ASN A 77 -0.84 11.75 -8.51
CA ASN A 77 -0.86 12.29 -9.88
C ASN A 77 -1.81 13.49 -10.01
N TYR A 78 -3.00 13.40 -9.41
CA TYR A 78 -3.93 14.54 -9.37
C TYR A 78 -3.36 15.72 -8.58
N LEU A 79 -2.78 15.46 -7.41
CA LEU A 79 -2.17 16.50 -6.58
C LEU A 79 -1.00 17.19 -7.29
N ALA A 80 -0.18 16.45 -8.03
CA ALA A 80 0.91 17.00 -8.84
C ALA A 80 0.38 17.90 -9.97
N GLN A 81 -0.62 17.44 -10.71
CA GLN A 81 -1.27 18.24 -11.76
C GLN A 81 -1.91 19.51 -11.19
N ARG A 82 -2.57 19.40 -10.05
CA ARG A 82 -3.16 20.56 -9.35
C ARG A 82 -2.10 21.58 -8.92
N ALA A 83 -0.99 21.11 -8.35
CA ALA A 83 0.12 21.96 -7.95
C ALA A 83 0.76 22.67 -9.15
N GLN A 84 0.97 21.96 -10.26
CA GLN A 84 1.47 22.53 -11.49
C GLN A 84 0.54 23.62 -12.02
N LYS A 85 -0.76 23.34 -12.09
CA LYS A 85 -1.76 24.29 -12.59
C LYS A 85 -1.86 25.56 -11.74
N ILE A 86 -1.71 25.42 -10.41
CA ILE A 86 -1.61 26.55 -9.49
C ILE A 86 -0.38 27.41 -9.83
N SER A 87 0.77 26.77 -10.06
CA SER A 87 2.02 27.49 -10.39
C SER A 87 1.94 28.23 -11.72
N GLU A 88 1.14 27.74 -12.67
CA GLU A 88 0.89 28.34 -13.98
C GLU A 88 -0.22 29.40 -13.94
N GLY A 89 -0.86 29.64 -12.78
CA GLY A 89 -1.96 30.61 -12.63
C GLY A 89 -3.26 30.17 -13.30
N GLY A 90 -3.41 28.86 -13.56
CA GLY A 90 -4.60 28.28 -14.19
C GLY A 90 -5.74 28.04 -13.20
N ASP A 91 -6.96 27.85 -13.77
CA ASP A 91 -8.14 27.52 -12.99
C ASP A 91 -8.09 26.05 -12.50
N VAL A 92 -7.99 25.87 -11.20
CA VAL A 92 -7.92 24.54 -10.52
C VAL A 92 -9.28 23.87 -10.43
N ASP A 93 -10.37 24.65 -10.41
CA ASP A 93 -11.73 24.11 -10.26
C ASP A 93 -12.18 23.35 -11.54
N SER A 94 -11.46 23.56 -12.65
CA SER A 94 -11.64 22.82 -13.89
C SER A 94 -10.99 21.43 -13.92
N LEU A 95 -10.20 21.06 -12.89
CA LEU A 95 -9.61 19.74 -12.79
C LEU A 95 -10.59 18.74 -12.16
N ASP A 96 -10.81 17.63 -12.85
CA ASP A 96 -11.57 16.53 -12.28
C ASP A 96 -10.77 15.84 -11.16
N VAL A 97 -11.35 15.78 -9.95
CA VAL A 97 -10.68 15.22 -8.79
C VAL A 97 -10.56 13.71 -8.93
N ARG A 98 -9.33 13.23 -9.06
CA ARG A 98 -9.04 11.79 -9.16
C ARG A 98 -8.47 11.25 -7.86
N GLY A 99 -8.91 10.04 -7.50
CA GLY A 99 -8.37 9.29 -6.39
C GLY A 99 -7.04 8.62 -6.74
N MET A 100 -6.45 7.94 -5.76
CA MET A 100 -5.38 7.00 -6.04
C MET A 100 -5.92 5.89 -6.96
N ASP A 101 -5.15 5.50 -7.95
CA ASP A 101 -5.42 4.31 -8.74
C ASP A 101 -4.66 3.10 -8.19
N GLN A 102 -4.85 1.94 -8.81
CA GLN A 102 -4.23 0.70 -8.36
C GLN A 102 -2.70 0.76 -8.44
N ASP A 103 -2.16 1.32 -9.52
CA ASP A 103 -0.72 1.50 -9.73
C ASP A 103 -0.12 2.43 -8.69
N GLU A 104 -0.79 3.54 -8.39
CA GLU A 104 -0.35 4.47 -7.34
C GLU A 104 -0.35 3.81 -5.96
N ILE A 105 -1.39 3.06 -5.62
CA ILE A 105 -1.46 2.34 -4.35
C ILE A 105 -0.31 1.33 -4.24
N LEU A 106 -0.10 0.50 -5.27
CA LEU A 106 0.97 -0.49 -5.26
C LEU A 106 2.34 0.16 -5.19
N SER A 107 2.60 1.21 -5.96
CA SER A 107 3.89 1.93 -5.96
C SER A 107 4.18 2.65 -4.64
N TYR A 108 3.13 3.04 -3.90
CA TYR A 108 3.28 3.66 -2.59
C TYR A 108 3.76 2.68 -1.51
N PHE A 109 3.28 1.43 -1.56
CA PHE A 109 3.58 0.42 -0.55
C PHE A 109 4.72 -0.54 -0.94
N TYR A 110 5.03 -0.68 -2.23
CA TYR A 110 6.00 -1.63 -2.71
C TYR A 110 7.03 -0.98 -3.64
N GLN A 111 8.26 -1.47 -3.56
CA GLN A 111 9.26 -1.17 -4.57
C GLN A 111 9.06 -2.08 -5.79
N THR A 112 9.35 -1.55 -6.97
CA THR A 112 9.36 -2.33 -8.21
C THR A 112 10.75 -2.86 -8.48
N VAL A 113 10.84 -4.16 -8.78
CA VAL A 113 12.08 -4.82 -9.20
C VAL A 113 11.93 -5.25 -10.65
N PRO A 114 12.78 -4.75 -11.57
CA PRO A 114 12.76 -5.18 -12.94
C PRO A 114 13.37 -6.59 -13.06
N PHE A 115 12.65 -7.48 -13.74
CA PHE A 115 13.15 -8.78 -14.18
C PHE A 115 13.30 -8.72 -15.69
N THR A 116 14.51 -8.95 -16.19
CA THR A 116 14.81 -8.85 -17.61
C THR A 116 15.23 -10.21 -18.17
N ARG A 117 14.78 -10.55 -19.36
CA ARG A 117 15.14 -11.80 -20.03
C ARG A 117 16.44 -11.62 -20.80
N LEU A 118 17.50 -12.28 -20.36
CA LEU A 118 18.84 -12.24 -20.94
C LEU A 118 19.19 -13.61 -21.45
N GLY A 119 19.43 -13.76 -22.77
CA GLY A 119 19.84 -15.03 -23.36
C GLY A 119 18.87 -16.21 -23.18
N GLY A 120 17.57 -15.91 -22.92
CA GLY A 120 16.55 -16.92 -22.68
C GLY A 120 16.23 -17.15 -21.18
N GLU A 121 17.11 -16.72 -20.29
CA GLU A 121 16.97 -16.83 -18.85
C GLU A 121 16.53 -15.49 -18.25
N TRP A 122 15.79 -15.54 -17.13
CA TRP A 122 15.41 -14.34 -16.40
C TRP A 122 16.52 -13.88 -15.46
N ALA A 123 16.70 -12.58 -15.35
CA ALA A 123 17.69 -11.97 -14.49
C ALA A 123 17.09 -10.76 -13.75
N ARG A 124 17.63 -10.44 -12.59
CA ARG A 124 17.24 -9.27 -11.81
C ARG A 124 18.45 -8.61 -11.16
N PRO A 125 18.37 -7.31 -10.80
CA PRO A 125 19.40 -6.68 -9.99
C PRO A 125 19.61 -7.43 -8.66
N PHE A 126 20.85 -7.58 -8.25
CA PHE A 126 21.20 -8.14 -6.96
C PHE A 126 21.08 -7.07 -5.88
N ASP A 127 20.06 -7.21 -5.03
CA ASP A 127 19.86 -6.35 -3.87
C ASP A 127 20.28 -7.09 -2.59
N PRO A 128 21.35 -6.63 -1.90
CA PRO A 128 21.84 -7.25 -0.69
C PRO A 128 20.80 -7.40 0.42
N ASP A 129 19.92 -6.43 0.58
CA ASP A 129 18.93 -6.45 1.65
C ASP A 129 17.79 -7.43 1.35
N ALA A 130 17.35 -7.50 0.11
CA ALA A 130 16.33 -8.45 -0.33
C ALA A 130 16.80 -9.92 -0.28
N PHE A 131 18.10 -10.16 -0.52
CA PHE A 131 18.67 -11.52 -0.49
C PHE A 131 19.13 -11.98 0.89
N ARG A 132 19.26 -11.08 1.86
CA ARG A 132 19.73 -11.43 3.21
C ARG A 132 18.75 -12.33 3.96
N GLY A 133 19.25 -13.50 4.37
CA GLY A 133 18.46 -14.49 5.12
C GLY A 133 17.59 -15.38 4.24
N LEU A 134 17.55 -15.12 2.92
CA LEU A 134 16.81 -15.93 1.97
C LEU A 134 17.46 -17.32 1.87
N LYS A 135 16.63 -18.36 1.77
CA LYS A 135 17.04 -19.69 1.37
C LYS A 135 16.79 -19.83 -0.13
N LEU A 136 17.83 -20.11 -0.89
CA LEU A 136 17.75 -20.24 -2.34
C LEU A 136 17.01 -21.54 -2.73
N LEU A 137 16.11 -21.45 -3.69
CA LEU A 137 15.44 -22.60 -4.29
C LEU A 137 16.27 -23.20 -5.44
N SER A 138 17.03 -22.35 -6.13
CA SER A 138 17.92 -22.70 -7.22
C SER A 138 19.30 -22.08 -7.01
N PRO A 139 20.37 -22.54 -7.71
CA PRO A 139 21.68 -21.88 -7.65
C PRO A 139 21.55 -20.43 -8.11
N LEU A 140 22.24 -19.54 -7.40
CA LEU A 140 22.32 -18.14 -7.79
C LEU A 140 23.50 -17.97 -8.75
N VAL A 141 23.25 -17.50 -9.94
CA VAL A 141 24.24 -17.37 -11.01
C VAL A 141 24.41 -15.88 -11.33
N ASP A 142 25.64 -15.45 -11.47
CA ASP A 142 25.95 -14.11 -11.97
C ASP A 142 25.58 -14.03 -13.46
N ALA A 143 24.74 -13.07 -13.82
CA ALA A 143 24.19 -12.95 -15.18
C ALA A 143 25.24 -12.52 -16.23
N ASP A 144 26.31 -11.84 -15.81
CA ASP A 144 27.35 -11.32 -16.69
C ASP A 144 28.43 -12.36 -16.93
N THR A 145 28.79 -13.13 -15.88
CA THR A 145 29.90 -14.10 -15.96
C THR A 145 29.45 -15.54 -16.14
N GLY A 146 28.21 -15.87 -15.80
CA GLY A 146 27.70 -17.23 -15.76
C GLY A 146 28.24 -18.08 -14.60
N GLU A 147 28.98 -17.50 -13.67
CA GLU A 147 29.50 -18.20 -12.49
C GLU A 147 28.42 -18.40 -11.42
N VAL A 148 28.41 -19.58 -10.80
CA VAL A 148 27.56 -19.85 -9.63
C VAL A 148 28.16 -19.13 -8.43
N VAL A 149 27.43 -18.13 -7.93
CA VAL A 149 27.84 -17.32 -6.77
C VAL A 149 27.31 -17.86 -5.43
N ALA A 150 26.24 -18.66 -5.48
CA ALA A 150 25.73 -19.43 -4.34
C ALA A 150 24.97 -20.66 -4.82
N GLU A 151 25.12 -21.76 -4.10
CA GLU A 151 24.47 -23.04 -4.42
C GLU A 151 23.00 -23.05 -4.00
N ALA A 152 22.22 -23.96 -4.62
CA ALA A 152 20.85 -24.23 -4.19
C ALA A 152 20.80 -24.65 -2.70
N ASP A 153 19.69 -24.41 -2.05
CA ASP A 153 19.46 -24.66 -0.63
C ASP A 153 20.35 -23.84 0.34
N ALA A 154 21.30 -23.05 -0.16
CA ALA A 154 22.12 -22.18 0.66
C ALA A 154 21.26 -21.08 1.30
N LYS A 155 21.43 -20.88 2.61
CA LYS A 155 20.88 -19.72 3.32
C LYS A 155 21.88 -18.56 3.21
N LEU A 156 21.49 -17.50 2.53
CA LEU A 156 22.34 -16.34 2.32
C LEU A 156 22.51 -15.53 3.62
N THR A 157 23.69 -15.66 4.21
CA THR A 157 24.06 -14.87 5.39
C THR A 157 24.48 -13.45 4.99
N ALA A 158 24.41 -12.51 5.94
CA ALA A 158 24.82 -11.12 5.69
C ALA A 158 26.26 -11.00 5.15
N ARG A 159 27.16 -11.91 5.56
CA ARG A 159 28.55 -11.95 5.07
C ARG A 159 28.62 -12.41 3.61
N MET A 160 27.86 -13.46 3.26
CA MET A 160 27.80 -13.96 1.88
C MET A 160 27.23 -12.91 0.93
N VAL A 161 26.13 -12.31 1.31
CA VAL A 161 25.46 -11.26 0.53
C VAL A 161 26.39 -10.08 0.25
N ARG A 162 27.15 -9.60 1.24
CA ARG A 162 28.14 -8.54 1.04
C ARG A 162 29.24 -8.94 0.06
N LYS A 163 29.75 -10.16 0.20
CA LYS A 163 30.79 -10.68 -0.72
C LYS A 163 30.29 -10.81 -2.15
N ILE A 164 29.02 -11.23 -2.33
CA ILE A 164 28.40 -11.32 -3.66
C ILE A 164 28.22 -9.92 -4.24
N ALA A 165 27.71 -8.97 -3.47
CA ALA A 165 27.47 -7.59 -3.90
C ALA A 165 28.73 -6.83 -4.36
N GLU A 166 29.93 -7.25 -3.89
CA GLU A 166 31.20 -6.67 -4.34
C GLU A 166 31.50 -6.96 -5.82
N LYS A 167 30.99 -8.08 -6.33
CA LYS A 167 31.37 -8.59 -7.67
C LYS A 167 30.18 -8.68 -8.62
N THR A 168 29.00 -9.03 -8.12
CA THR A 168 27.80 -9.34 -8.89
C THR A 168 26.77 -8.23 -8.77
N ARG A 169 26.34 -7.71 -9.91
CA ARG A 169 25.31 -6.68 -9.99
C ARG A 169 23.94 -7.21 -10.42
N VAL A 170 23.95 -8.19 -11.28
CA VAL A 170 22.76 -8.82 -11.85
C VAL A 170 22.87 -10.33 -11.69
N VAL A 171 21.81 -10.95 -11.25
CA VAL A 171 21.77 -12.41 -11.04
C VAL A 171 20.69 -13.05 -11.88
N GLN A 172 20.99 -14.23 -12.43
CA GLN A 172 19.99 -15.07 -13.05
C GLN A 172 19.09 -15.67 -11.98
N VAL A 173 17.81 -15.79 -12.32
CA VAL A 173 16.77 -16.37 -11.45
C VAL A 173 16.01 -17.43 -12.24
N GLY A 174 15.67 -18.51 -11.56
CA GLY A 174 14.85 -19.57 -12.14
C GLY A 174 13.40 -19.15 -12.29
N ARG A 175 12.65 -19.86 -13.16
CA ARG A 175 11.20 -19.63 -13.31
C ARG A 175 10.45 -19.71 -11.97
N LEU A 176 10.83 -20.64 -11.11
CA LEU A 176 10.22 -20.82 -9.78
C LEU A 176 10.36 -19.59 -8.87
N ASP A 177 11.40 -18.78 -9.09
CA ASP A 177 11.62 -17.55 -8.31
C ASP A 177 10.74 -16.39 -8.80
N ILE A 178 10.12 -16.52 -9.98
CA ILE A 178 9.20 -15.53 -10.58
C ILE A 178 7.76 -15.90 -10.30
N LEU A 179 7.44 -17.19 -10.26
CA LEU A 179 6.07 -17.66 -10.00
C LEU A 179 5.57 -17.21 -8.64
N GLY A 180 4.31 -16.82 -8.59
CA GLY A 180 3.66 -16.28 -7.38
C GLY A 180 4.04 -14.84 -7.05
N ARG A 181 4.84 -14.15 -7.89
CA ARG A 181 5.08 -12.71 -7.78
C ARG A 181 4.00 -11.93 -8.50
N PHE A 182 3.95 -10.64 -8.25
CA PHE A 182 2.89 -9.76 -8.73
C PHE A 182 3.43 -8.67 -9.62
N LEU A 183 2.73 -8.35 -10.70
CA LEU A 183 3.05 -7.21 -11.55
C LEU A 183 2.91 -5.89 -10.76
N ALA A 184 3.86 -4.99 -10.95
CA ALA A 184 3.88 -3.70 -10.27
C ALA A 184 2.95 -2.67 -10.93
N TYR A 185 2.82 -2.73 -12.25
CA TYR A 185 1.96 -1.87 -13.05
C TYR A 185 1.49 -2.60 -14.31
N ASP A 186 0.56 -2.00 -15.03
CA ASP A 186 0.00 -2.58 -16.24
C ASP A 186 1.07 -2.73 -17.33
N LEU A 187 1.16 -3.92 -17.89
CA LEU A 187 1.97 -4.17 -19.09
C LEU A 187 1.15 -3.84 -20.32
N VAL A 188 1.47 -2.74 -20.96
CA VAL A 188 0.73 -2.23 -22.10
C VAL A 188 1.61 -2.26 -23.35
N ASN A 189 1.02 -2.68 -24.47
CA ASN A 189 1.65 -2.52 -25.77
C ASN A 189 1.60 -1.04 -26.18
N GLU A 190 2.73 -0.38 -26.22
CA GLU A 190 2.84 1.05 -26.56
C GLU A 190 2.29 1.40 -27.95
N ASN A 191 2.26 0.45 -28.88
CA ASN A 191 1.80 0.68 -30.23
C ASN A 191 0.28 0.47 -30.43
N THR A 192 -0.28 -0.51 -29.69
CA THR A 192 -1.70 -0.90 -29.85
C THR A 192 -2.57 -0.46 -28.69
N GLY A 193 -1.97 -0.14 -27.53
CA GLY A 193 -2.70 0.13 -26.28
C GLY A 193 -3.28 -1.14 -25.63
N GLU A 194 -2.96 -2.31 -26.13
CA GLU A 194 -3.43 -3.58 -25.59
C GLU A 194 -2.74 -3.88 -24.25
N ILE A 195 -3.52 -4.23 -23.23
CA ILE A 195 -3.00 -4.60 -21.89
C ILE A 195 -2.65 -6.08 -21.89
N TYR A 196 -1.38 -6.38 -21.73
CA TYR A 196 -0.88 -7.75 -21.62
C TYR A 196 -0.96 -8.32 -20.20
N GLY A 197 -0.96 -7.48 -19.18
CA GLY A 197 -1.09 -7.85 -17.79
C GLY A 197 -1.45 -6.65 -16.94
N GLU A 198 -2.26 -6.87 -15.92
CA GLU A 198 -2.73 -5.80 -15.04
C GLU A 198 -1.88 -5.69 -13.78
N ALA A 199 -1.77 -4.49 -13.21
CA ALA A 199 -1.11 -4.23 -11.95
C ALA A 199 -1.65 -5.12 -10.82
N GLY A 200 -0.76 -5.70 -10.04
CA GLY A 200 -1.13 -6.62 -8.97
C GLY A 200 -1.53 -8.03 -9.43
N GLU A 201 -1.50 -8.32 -10.73
CA GLU A 201 -1.77 -9.66 -11.25
C GLU A 201 -0.67 -10.64 -10.81
N GLU A 202 -1.07 -11.83 -10.36
CA GLU A 202 -0.14 -12.88 -9.95
C GLU A 202 0.38 -13.65 -11.17
N LEU A 203 1.70 -13.83 -11.23
CA LEU A 203 2.33 -14.60 -12.27
C LEU A 203 2.21 -16.10 -11.98
N THR A 204 1.24 -16.74 -12.61
CA THR A 204 1.13 -18.20 -12.68
C THR A 204 1.98 -18.75 -13.80
N GLU A 205 2.20 -20.08 -13.84
CA GLU A 205 2.97 -20.73 -14.92
C GLU A 205 2.38 -20.43 -16.30
N ASP A 206 1.05 -20.55 -16.44
CA ASP A 206 0.36 -20.30 -17.71
C ASP A 206 0.50 -18.82 -18.12
N ARG A 207 0.42 -17.92 -17.14
CA ARG A 207 0.52 -16.48 -17.37
C ARG A 207 1.93 -16.08 -17.80
N LEU A 208 2.94 -16.61 -17.13
CA LEU A 208 4.34 -16.35 -17.47
C LEU A 208 4.65 -16.89 -18.87
N ALA A 209 4.21 -18.10 -19.20
CA ALA A 209 4.37 -18.68 -20.53
C ALA A 209 3.71 -17.83 -21.62
N ALA A 210 2.48 -17.35 -21.40
CA ALA A 210 1.79 -16.47 -22.33
C ALA A 210 2.54 -15.15 -22.58
N LEU A 211 3.06 -14.52 -21.52
CA LEU A 211 3.87 -13.30 -21.66
C LEU A 211 5.19 -13.54 -22.42
N GLU A 212 5.82 -14.68 -22.19
CA GLU A 212 7.02 -15.08 -22.93
C GLU A 212 6.74 -15.33 -24.42
N GLU A 213 5.61 -15.97 -24.76
CA GLU A 213 5.15 -16.18 -26.15
C GLU A 213 4.84 -14.86 -26.87
N MET A 214 4.29 -13.88 -26.14
CA MET A 214 4.08 -12.52 -26.66
C MET A 214 5.38 -11.73 -26.85
N GLY A 215 6.54 -12.30 -26.46
CA GLY A 215 7.83 -11.66 -26.60
C GLY A 215 8.17 -10.61 -25.54
N ILE A 216 7.48 -10.65 -24.40
CA ILE A 216 7.78 -9.76 -23.28
C ILE A 216 9.13 -10.16 -22.68
N THR A 217 10.05 -9.20 -22.64
CA THR A 217 11.42 -9.39 -22.14
C THR A 217 11.69 -8.67 -20.83
N GLU A 218 10.76 -7.89 -20.34
CA GLU A 218 10.86 -7.14 -19.09
C GLU A 218 9.57 -7.28 -18.28
N LEU A 219 9.72 -7.67 -17.02
CA LEU A 219 8.64 -7.82 -16.07
C LEU A 219 8.91 -6.94 -14.85
N PRO A 220 8.14 -5.86 -14.65
CA PRO A 220 8.21 -5.07 -13.43
C PRO A 220 7.43 -5.79 -12.33
N LEU A 221 8.12 -6.35 -11.34
CA LEU A 221 7.50 -7.12 -10.28
C LEU A 221 7.58 -6.39 -8.93
N LEU A 222 6.56 -6.58 -8.11
CA LEU A 222 6.53 -6.04 -6.76
C LEU A 222 7.59 -6.74 -5.89
N SER A 223 8.32 -5.94 -5.11
CA SER A 223 9.21 -6.44 -4.07
C SER A 223 8.38 -6.83 -2.85
N VAL A 224 8.10 -8.12 -2.71
CA VAL A 224 7.40 -8.69 -1.57
C VAL A 224 8.38 -9.55 -0.78
N ASP A 225 8.54 -9.24 0.50
CA ASP A 225 9.45 -9.94 1.41
C ASP A 225 8.79 -10.18 2.79
N GLY A 226 9.57 -10.65 3.76
CA GLY A 226 9.09 -10.88 5.12
C GLY A 226 8.68 -9.60 5.87
N SER A 227 9.16 -8.44 5.45
CA SER A 227 8.84 -7.12 6.04
C SER A 227 7.72 -6.42 5.28
N HIS A 228 7.63 -6.67 3.98
CA HIS A 228 6.66 -6.11 3.04
C HIS A 228 5.86 -7.24 2.41
N GLY A 229 4.95 -7.81 3.20
CA GLY A 229 4.08 -8.89 2.73
C GLY A 229 3.03 -8.39 1.71
N PRO A 230 2.35 -9.30 1.00
CA PRO A 230 1.42 -8.96 -0.08
C PRO A 230 0.06 -8.43 0.42
N TRP A 231 0.00 -7.86 1.61
CA TRP A 231 -1.24 -7.51 2.32
C TRP A 231 -2.08 -6.48 1.55
N ILE A 232 -1.46 -5.39 1.11
CA ILE A 232 -2.16 -4.35 0.33
C ILE A 232 -2.58 -4.91 -1.03
N ARG A 233 -1.71 -5.63 -1.72
CA ARG A 233 -2.05 -6.29 -3.00
C ARG A 233 -3.24 -7.24 -2.83
N ASN A 234 -3.23 -8.09 -1.81
CA ASN A 234 -4.32 -9.03 -1.55
C ASN A 234 -5.63 -8.31 -1.21
N THR A 235 -5.52 -7.20 -0.48
CA THR A 235 -6.68 -6.36 -0.14
C THR A 235 -7.24 -5.69 -1.39
N LEU A 236 -6.40 -5.19 -2.31
CA LEU A 236 -6.81 -4.67 -3.61
C LEU A 236 -7.58 -5.72 -4.42
N ALA A 237 -7.06 -6.94 -4.51
CA ALA A 237 -7.71 -8.03 -5.24
C ALA A 237 -9.07 -8.44 -4.62
N ALA A 238 -9.26 -8.22 -3.32
CA ALA A 238 -10.51 -8.50 -2.61
C ALA A 238 -11.50 -7.32 -2.59
N ASP A 239 -11.05 -6.13 -2.93
CA ASP A 239 -11.89 -4.92 -2.98
C ASP A 239 -12.79 -4.95 -4.23
N LYS A 240 -14.01 -4.48 -4.06
CA LYS A 240 -14.98 -4.37 -5.15
C LYS A 240 -14.90 -3.03 -5.88
N ASN A 241 -14.31 -2.05 -5.20
CA ASN A 241 -14.19 -0.69 -5.73
C ASN A 241 -12.94 -0.58 -6.58
N SER A 242 -13.04 0.14 -7.66
CA SER A 242 -11.96 0.37 -8.62
C SER A 242 -11.61 1.85 -8.80
N CYS A 243 -12.45 2.74 -8.27
CA CYS A 243 -12.27 4.18 -8.42
C CYS A 243 -12.76 4.97 -7.19
N ARG A 244 -12.41 6.26 -7.17
CA ARG A 244 -12.74 7.19 -6.09
C ARG A 244 -14.24 7.32 -5.85
N ASP A 245 -15.02 7.43 -6.89
CA ASP A 245 -16.47 7.67 -6.78
C ASP A 245 -17.18 6.47 -6.13
N GLU A 246 -16.84 5.27 -6.54
CA GLU A 246 -17.37 4.04 -5.94
C GLU A 246 -16.97 3.93 -4.47
N ALA A 247 -15.74 4.23 -4.15
CA ALA A 247 -15.21 4.19 -2.78
C ALA A 247 -15.92 5.21 -1.87
N LEU A 248 -16.11 6.43 -2.33
CA LEU A 248 -16.85 7.47 -1.59
C LEU A 248 -18.30 7.07 -1.34
N ILE A 249 -18.96 6.49 -2.33
CA ILE A 249 -20.34 5.99 -2.21
C ILE A 249 -20.43 4.87 -1.19
N ASP A 250 -19.48 3.92 -1.19
CA ASP A 250 -19.46 2.82 -0.22
C ASP A 250 -19.21 3.31 1.20
N ILE A 251 -18.30 4.24 1.40
CA ILE A 251 -18.06 4.89 2.70
C ILE A 251 -19.34 5.60 3.16
N TYR A 252 -20.00 6.34 2.27
CA TYR A 252 -21.25 7.03 2.59
C TYR A 252 -22.35 6.08 3.06
N ARG A 253 -22.55 4.97 2.33
CA ARG A 253 -23.57 3.95 2.69
C ARG A 253 -23.36 3.33 4.06
N ILE A 254 -22.09 3.19 4.47
CA ILE A 254 -21.75 2.67 5.79
C ILE A 254 -21.98 3.70 6.87
N MET A 255 -21.63 4.96 6.60
CA MET A 255 -21.78 6.03 7.58
C MET A 255 -23.24 6.46 7.74
N ARG A 256 -24.02 6.45 6.66
CA ARG A 256 -25.45 6.85 6.60
C ARG A 256 -26.30 5.77 5.92
N PRO A 257 -26.58 4.67 6.63
CA PRO A 257 -27.43 3.61 6.08
C PRO A 257 -28.84 4.14 5.76
N GLY A 258 -29.34 3.79 4.57
CA GLY A 258 -30.71 4.14 4.15
C GLY A 258 -30.87 5.49 3.44
N GLU A 259 -29.83 6.33 3.42
CA GLU A 259 -29.83 7.55 2.62
C GLU A 259 -29.27 7.27 1.22
N PRO A 260 -29.92 7.74 0.13
CA PRO A 260 -29.36 7.59 -1.21
C PRO A 260 -28.12 8.49 -1.37
N PRO A 261 -26.95 7.93 -1.75
CA PRO A 261 -25.74 8.72 -1.93
C PRO A 261 -25.77 9.48 -3.26
N THR A 262 -25.27 10.72 -3.25
CA THR A 262 -24.81 11.42 -4.45
C THR A 262 -23.31 11.63 -4.33
N LYS A 263 -22.61 11.87 -5.45
CA LYS A 263 -21.16 12.11 -5.47
C LYS A 263 -20.79 13.27 -4.53
N GLU A 264 -21.51 14.38 -4.64
CA GLU A 264 -21.26 15.60 -3.88
C GLU A 264 -21.49 15.41 -2.38
N THR A 265 -22.57 14.72 -1.99
CA THR A 265 -22.85 14.45 -0.58
C THR A 265 -21.86 13.47 0.02
N ALA A 266 -21.42 12.47 -0.73
CA ALA A 266 -20.42 11.50 -0.29
C ALA A 266 -19.06 12.16 -0.10
N GLU A 267 -18.64 13.01 -1.02
CA GLU A 267 -17.40 13.76 -0.95
C GLU A 267 -17.39 14.77 0.22
N ALA A 268 -18.45 15.56 0.35
CA ALA A 268 -18.58 16.51 1.45
C ALA A 268 -18.57 15.81 2.82
N MET A 269 -19.23 14.65 2.93
CA MET A 269 -19.20 13.84 4.15
C MET A 269 -17.78 13.32 4.42
N PHE A 270 -17.12 12.71 3.45
CA PHE A 270 -15.77 12.17 3.62
C PHE A 270 -14.76 13.26 4.01
N HIS A 271 -14.83 14.42 3.36
CA HIS A 271 -14.01 15.58 3.75
C HIS A 271 -14.27 16.00 5.20
N GLY A 272 -15.54 16.06 5.60
CA GLY A 272 -15.94 16.44 6.96
C GLY A 272 -15.49 15.46 8.04
N LEU A 273 -15.25 14.18 7.70
CA LEU A 273 -14.82 13.17 8.68
C LEU A 273 -13.41 13.43 9.22
N PHE A 274 -12.47 13.90 8.36
CA PHE A 274 -11.04 13.90 8.69
C PHE A 274 -10.31 15.21 8.36
N PHE A 275 -10.82 16.02 7.43
CA PHE A 275 -10.09 17.13 6.82
C PHE A 275 -10.68 18.51 7.13
N ASP A 276 -11.88 18.58 7.71
CA ASP A 276 -12.56 19.82 8.08
C ASP A 276 -12.23 20.19 9.53
N GLN A 277 -11.53 21.32 9.73
CA GLN A 277 -11.16 21.82 11.06
C GLN A 277 -12.35 22.10 11.99
N SER A 278 -13.53 22.37 11.42
CA SER A 278 -14.74 22.59 12.22
C SER A 278 -15.28 21.31 12.83
N ARG A 279 -14.98 20.15 12.25
CA ARG A 279 -15.51 18.83 12.62
C ARG A 279 -14.48 17.88 13.20
N TYR A 280 -13.20 18.04 12.82
CA TYR A 280 -12.10 17.19 13.23
C TYR A 280 -10.97 18.00 13.86
N ASP A 281 -10.50 17.57 15.03
CA ASP A 281 -9.41 18.21 15.75
C ASP A 281 -8.57 17.16 16.47
N LEU A 282 -7.31 17.01 16.09
CA LEU A 282 -6.33 16.17 16.78
C LEU A 282 -5.87 16.78 18.11
N SER A 283 -6.09 18.08 18.33
CA SER A 283 -5.37 18.92 19.28
C SER A 283 -3.86 19.02 19.01
N ALA A 284 -3.18 19.97 19.61
CA ALA A 284 -1.72 20.08 19.52
C ALA A 284 -1.02 18.83 20.09
N VAL A 285 -1.53 18.30 21.22
CA VAL A 285 -0.99 17.08 21.84
C VAL A 285 -1.14 15.87 20.93
N GLY A 286 -2.32 15.69 20.32
CA GLY A 286 -2.57 14.60 19.38
C GLY A 286 -1.67 14.69 18.16
N ARG A 287 -1.47 15.88 17.60
CA ARG A 287 -0.56 16.09 16.46
C ARG A 287 0.88 15.74 16.80
N VAL A 288 1.40 16.27 17.91
CA VAL A 288 2.77 15.96 18.35
C VAL A 288 2.97 14.45 18.59
N LYS A 289 2.03 13.79 19.26
CA LYS A 289 2.09 12.34 19.47
C LYS A 289 2.02 11.55 18.16
N MET A 290 1.19 11.99 17.22
CA MET A 290 1.11 11.38 15.88
C MET A 290 2.45 11.55 15.14
N ASN A 291 3.01 12.74 15.13
CA ASN A 291 4.29 13.02 14.49
C ASN A 291 5.40 12.13 15.05
N MET A 292 5.53 12.07 16.37
CA MET A 292 6.52 11.21 17.03
C MET A 292 6.33 9.70 16.73
N ARG A 293 5.09 9.27 16.58
CA ARG A 293 4.79 7.85 16.38
C ARG A 293 4.96 7.40 14.94
N LEU A 294 4.72 8.31 13.99
CA LEU A 294 4.77 8.04 12.55
C LEU A 294 6.02 8.60 11.87
N ASP A 295 6.93 9.22 12.66
CA ASP A 295 8.13 9.89 12.14
C ASP A 295 7.79 10.92 11.03
N VAL A 296 6.77 11.75 11.30
CA VAL A 296 6.27 12.76 10.37
C VAL A 296 6.58 14.14 10.95
N ASP A 297 7.10 15.03 10.11
CA ASP A 297 7.32 16.42 10.45
C ASP A 297 6.15 17.28 9.93
N ALA A 298 5.17 17.47 10.77
CA ALA A 298 4.03 18.34 10.49
C ALA A 298 3.89 19.39 11.62
N PRO A 299 3.52 20.64 11.30
CA PRO A 299 3.38 21.67 12.32
C PRO A 299 2.28 21.30 13.32
N ASP A 300 2.45 21.64 14.58
CA ASP A 300 1.48 21.37 15.66
C ASP A 300 0.16 22.14 15.48
N THR A 301 0.16 23.16 14.65
CA THR A 301 -1.03 23.91 14.21
C THR A 301 -1.90 23.13 13.22
N LEU A 302 -1.36 22.11 12.55
CA LEU A 302 -2.10 21.25 11.64
C LEU A 302 -2.90 20.20 12.43
N ARG A 303 -4.15 20.49 12.73
CA ARG A 303 -5.00 19.69 13.62
C ARG A 303 -5.92 18.70 12.92
N VAL A 304 -5.95 18.70 11.60
CA VAL A 304 -6.68 17.73 10.77
C VAL A 304 -5.73 16.69 10.18
N LEU A 305 -6.27 15.59 9.67
CA LEU A 305 -5.45 14.65 8.89
C LEU A 305 -5.01 15.31 7.58
N ARG A 306 -3.89 14.86 7.02
CA ARG A 306 -3.45 15.24 5.68
C ARG A 306 -4.01 14.25 4.67
N LYS A 307 -4.42 14.78 3.54
CA LYS A 307 -4.70 13.99 2.35
C LYS A 307 -3.43 13.46 1.73
#